data_ba1f0594f5af4d029cb926a997fb930e
#
_entry.id   ba1f0594f5af4d029cb926a997fb930e
#
_cell.length_a   1.000
_cell.length_b   1.000
_cell.length_c   1.000
_cell.angle_alpha   90.00
_cell.angle_beta   90.00
_cell.angle_gamma   90.00
#
_symmetry.space_group_name_H-M   'P 1'
#
loop_
_entity.id
_entity.type
_entity.pdbx_description
1 polymer ?
#
loop_
_entity_poly.entity_id
_entity_poly.type
_entity_poly.pdbx_seq_one_letter_code
_entity_poly.pdbx_strand_id
1 'polypeptide(L)'
;MEKFTQEELLQQREEIINLLRSTKRDGIERLIKFLDKSQYFFCWGSFRHHKYVGGLAEHSLQVCKIALEERTGNCDTNSIIIASLLHDICKVNYKFPEERGYYGHGTKSVQILEDYLGFKLTDEEWRAIRFHMGSKSYLRDEETAKEFRKAQDEELWNLIHTSDCLSCGDYPKFMRSTVKGIISALNL
;
A
#
# COMPACT_ATOMS: atom_id res chain seq x y z
N MET A 1 -11.93 21.35 -0.84
CA MET A 1 -10.71 22.16 -0.64
C MET A 1 -9.57 21.45 -1.35
N GLU A 2 -8.92 22.14 -2.26
CA GLU A 2 -7.67 21.63 -2.86
C GLU A 2 -6.59 21.72 -1.79
N LYS A 3 -6.01 20.56 -1.42
CA LYS A 3 -4.89 20.50 -0.46
C LYS A 3 -3.57 20.77 -1.15
N PHE A 4 -3.46 20.42 -2.43
CA PHE A 4 -2.26 20.53 -3.24
C PHE A 4 -2.44 21.49 -4.41
N THR A 5 -1.40 22.21 -4.73
CA THR A 5 -1.23 22.92 -6.00
C THR A 5 -0.99 21.91 -7.13
N GLN A 6 -1.17 22.35 -8.37
CA GLN A 6 -0.87 21.52 -9.54
C GLN A 6 0.60 21.08 -9.56
N GLU A 7 1.51 21.95 -9.15
CA GLU A 7 2.95 21.64 -9.06
C GLU A 7 3.24 20.55 -8.05
N GLU A 8 2.63 20.62 -6.86
CA GLU A 8 2.78 19.58 -5.82
C GLU A 8 2.23 18.21 -6.27
N LEU A 9 1.11 18.19 -7.00
CA LEU A 9 0.58 16.95 -7.59
C LEU A 9 1.54 16.36 -8.63
N LEU A 10 2.18 17.18 -9.45
CA LEU A 10 3.19 16.74 -10.41
C LEU A 10 4.45 16.22 -9.71
N GLN A 11 4.89 16.86 -8.64
CA GLN A 11 6.03 16.41 -7.84
C GLN A 11 5.76 15.04 -7.20
N GLN A 12 4.58 14.84 -6.59
CA GLN A 12 4.17 13.53 -6.05
C GLN A 12 4.17 12.45 -7.14
N ARG A 13 3.62 12.77 -8.32
CA ARG A 13 3.59 11.86 -9.46
C ARG A 13 5.01 11.45 -9.88
N GLU A 14 5.90 12.41 -10.04
CA GLU A 14 7.29 12.15 -10.42
C GLU A 14 8.03 11.30 -9.39
N GLU A 15 7.83 11.58 -8.10
CA GLU A 15 8.44 10.80 -7.01
C GLU A 15 7.99 9.33 -7.09
N ILE A 16 6.70 9.06 -7.23
CA ILE A 16 6.16 7.69 -7.36
C ILE A 16 6.74 6.99 -8.59
N ILE A 17 6.76 7.66 -9.74
CA ILE A 17 7.27 7.09 -10.98
C ILE A 17 8.77 6.76 -10.85
N ASN A 18 9.55 7.64 -10.25
CA ASN A 18 10.98 7.42 -10.04
C ASN A 18 11.24 6.26 -9.07
N LEU A 19 10.48 6.15 -7.99
CA LEU A 19 10.55 5.00 -7.07
C LEU A 19 10.21 3.69 -7.79
N LEU A 20 9.12 3.65 -8.56
CA LEU A 20 8.75 2.46 -9.32
C LEU A 20 9.82 2.07 -10.33
N ARG A 21 10.36 3.02 -11.09
CA ARG A 21 11.45 2.77 -12.06
C ARG A 21 12.74 2.28 -11.40
N SER A 22 13.04 2.76 -10.19
CA SER A 22 14.24 2.32 -9.47
C SER A 22 14.23 0.83 -9.15
N THR A 23 13.06 0.19 -9.08
CA THR A 23 12.91 -1.25 -8.84
C THR A 23 13.37 -2.10 -10.02
N LYS A 24 13.43 -1.55 -11.22
CA LYS A 24 13.82 -2.25 -12.47
C LYS A 24 13.03 -3.54 -12.74
N ARG A 25 11.79 -3.62 -12.21
CA ARG A 25 10.93 -4.80 -12.37
C ARG A 25 10.39 -4.90 -13.79
N ASP A 26 10.30 -6.12 -14.28
CA ASP A 26 9.66 -6.39 -15.57
C ASP A 26 8.21 -5.89 -15.58
N GLY A 27 7.82 -5.21 -16.66
CA GLY A 27 6.47 -4.65 -16.80
C GLY A 27 6.25 -3.31 -16.12
N ILE A 28 7.27 -2.71 -15.45
CA ILE A 28 7.14 -1.47 -14.70
C ILE A 28 6.64 -0.30 -15.57
N GLU A 29 7.10 -0.17 -16.81
CA GLU A 29 6.65 0.91 -17.71
C GLU A 29 5.19 0.74 -18.16
N ARG A 30 4.70 -0.50 -18.29
CA ARG A 30 3.28 -0.78 -18.53
C ARG A 30 2.43 -0.37 -17.33
N LEU A 31 2.89 -0.69 -16.12
CA LEU A 31 2.26 -0.28 -14.87
C LEU A 31 2.21 1.25 -14.75
N ILE A 32 3.33 1.95 -14.96
CA ILE A 32 3.40 3.42 -14.91
C ILE A 32 2.43 4.03 -15.93
N LYS A 33 2.39 3.51 -17.15
CA LYS A 33 1.42 3.97 -18.17
C LYS A 33 -0.04 3.76 -17.75
N PHE A 34 -0.33 2.70 -16.99
CA PHE A 34 -1.65 2.49 -16.42
C PHE A 34 -1.95 3.52 -15.32
N LEU A 35 -1.01 3.78 -14.40
CA LEU A 35 -1.18 4.79 -13.35
C LEU A 35 -1.44 6.18 -13.94
N ASP A 36 -0.73 6.56 -15.01
CA ASP A 36 -0.92 7.82 -15.72
C ASP A 36 -2.29 7.94 -16.40
N LYS A 37 -2.78 6.85 -17.00
CA LYS A 37 -4.08 6.84 -17.69
C LYS A 37 -5.25 6.68 -16.73
N SER A 38 -5.00 6.15 -15.54
CA SER A 38 -6.00 6.00 -14.50
C SER A 38 -6.13 7.29 -13.69
N GLN A 39 -7.02 7.31 -12.74
CA GLN A 39 -7.16 8.44 -11.82
C GLN A 39 -6.23 8.33 -10.60
N TYR A 40 -5.19 7.47 -10.62
CA TYR A 40 -4.35 7.17 -9.47
C TYR A 40 -3.79 8.42 -8.80
N PHE A 41 -3.23 9.36 -9.57
CA PHE A 41 -2.62 10.59 -9.07
C PHE A 41 -3.63 11.66 -8.66
N PHE A 42 -4.92 11.48 -8.97
CA PHE A 42 -5.98 12.43 -8.70
C PHE A 42 -7.10 11.87 -7.81
N CYS A 43 -7.10 10.57 -7.53
CA CYS A 43 -8.08 9.94 -6.66
C CYS A 43 -7.91 10.35 -5.20
N TRP A 44 -8.99 10.24 -4.45
CA TRP A 44 -8.97 10.28 -3.00
C TRP A 44 -8.37 8.99 -2.44
N GLY A 45 -7.68 9.08 -1.31
CA GLY A 45 -7.18 7.90 -0.60
C GLY A 45 -8.31 7.08 0.01
N SER A 46 -9.15 7.71 0.84
CA SER A 46 -10.34 7.07 1.41
C SER A 46 -11.37 8.13 1.89
N PHE A 47 -12.54 7.68 2.36
CA PHE A 47 -13.53 8.58 2.97
C PHE A 47 -13.12 9.06 4.38
N ARG A 48 -12.24 8.34 5.05
CA ARG A 48 -11.83 8.60 6.43
C ARG A 48 -10.57 9.43 6.52
N HIS A 49 -9.66 9.24 5.58
CA HIS A 49 -8.36 9.91 5.51
C HIS A 49 -8.00 10.22 4.05
N HIS A 50 -7.15 11.21 3.82
CA HIS A 50 -6.70 11.60 2.48
C HIS A 50 -7.86 11.84 1.48
N LYS A 51 -8.94 12.50 1.96
CA LYS A 51 -10.17 12.75 1.19
C LYS A 51 -10.06 14.03 0.37
N TYR A 52 -9.11 14.08 -0.54
CA TYR A 52 -8.83 15.22 -1.43
C TYR A 52 -8.17 14.73 -2.71
N VAL A 53 -8.11 15.58 -3.72
CA VAL A 53 -7.41 15.30 -4.98
C VAL A 53 -5.94 15.02 -4.69
N GLY A 54 -5.41 13.92 -5.23
CA GLY A 54 -4.05 13.45 -4.96
C GLY A 54 -3.88 12.64 -3.68
N GLY A 55 -4.98 12.43 -2.93
CA GLY A 55 -4.92 11.77 -1.63
C GLY A 55 -4.48 10.30 -1.68
N LEU A 56 -4.80 9.57 -2.77
CA LEU A 56 -4.32 8.20 -2.96
C LEU A 56 -2.80 8.17 -3.16
N ALA A 57 -2.28 9.05 -4.01
CA ALA A 57 -0.85 9.15 -4.27
C ALA A 57 -0.07 9.56 -3.00
N GLU A 58 -0.57 10.57 -2.27
CA GLU A 58 0.04 10.97 -1.00
C GLU A 58 0.04 9.84 0.02
N HIS A 59 -1.09 9.16 0.21
CA HIS A 59 -1.20 8.02 1.12
C HIS A 59 -0.16 6.93 0.79
N SER A 60 -0.11 6.53 -0.48
CA SER A 60 0.83 5.50 -0.93
C SER A 60 2.30 5.92 -0.74
N LEU A 61 2.64 7.19 -0.98
CA LEU A 61 3.97 7.73 -0.69
C LEU A 61 4.28 7.74 0.81
N GLN A 62 3.34 8.11 1.66
CA GLN A 62 3.52 8.08 3.12
C GLN A 62 3.76 6.66 3.60
N VAL A 63 2.95 5.68 3.13
CA VAL A 63 3.16 4.26 3.45
C VAL A 63 4.57 3.82 3.03
N CYS A 64 5.00 4.18 1.82
CA CYS A 64 6.33 3.84 1.31
C CYS A 64 7.46 4.45 2.14
N LYS A 65 7.36 5.73 2.49
CA LYS A 65 8.37 6.43 3.29
C LYS A 65 8.48 5.83 4.70
N ILE A 66 7.34 5.62 5.37
CA ILE A 66 7.31 4.99 6.70
C ILE A 66 7.90 3.57 6.62
N ALA A 67 7.51 2.77 5.64
CA ALA A 67 8.01 1.41 5.49
C ALA A 67 9.53 1.36 5.22
N LEU A 68 10.06 2.29 4.44
CA LEU A 68 11.50 2.38 4.19
C LEU A 68 12.29 2.85 5.43
N GLU A 69 11.71 3.75 6.24
CA GLU A 69 12.32 4.25 7.48
C GLU A 69 12.30 3.20 8.60
N GLU A 70 11.18 2.47 8.74
CA GLU A 70 10.98 1.44 9.77
C GLU A 70 11.54 0.06 9.39
N ARG A 71 12.13 -0.06 8.21
CA ARG A 71 12.70 -1.32 7.71
C ARG A 71 13.78 -1.83 8.65
N THR A 72 13.61 -3.04 9.14
CA THR A 72 14.64 -3.78 9.88
C THR A 72 15.14 -4.95 9.04
N GLY A 73 16.44 -5.15 8.94
CA GLY A 73 17.01 -6.38 8.43
C GLY A 73 16.92 -6.60 6.92
N ASN A 74 16.34 -7.74 6.50
CA ASN A 74 16.53 -8.30 5.16
C ASN A 74 15.38 -8.05 4.18
N CYS A 75 14.40 -7.23 4.52
CA CYS A 75 13.28 -6.96 3.62
C CYS A 75 13.76 -6.23 2.35
N ASP A 76 13.42 -6.79 1.18
CA ASP A 76 13.87 -6.25 -0.10
C ASP A 76 13.25 -4.85 -0.35
N THR A 77 14.12 -3.89 -0.63
CA THR A 77 13.71 -2.50 -0.88
C THR A 77 12.74 -2.39 -2.06
N ASN A 78 12.93 -3.17 -3.12
CA ASN A 78 12.06 -3.14 -4.28
C ASN A 78 10.66 -3.66 -3.91
N SER A 79 10.58 -4.72 -3.11
CA SER A 79 9.31 -5.27 -2.63
C SER A 79 8.58 -4.30 -1.70
N ILE A 80 9.29 -3.56 -0.85
CA ILE A 80 8.70 -2.48 -0.04
C ILE A 80 8.09 -1.42 -0.95
N ILE A 81 8.82 -0.93 -1.94
CA ILE A 81 8.34 0.10 -2.88
C ILE A 81 7.10 -0.39 -3.64
N ILE A 82 7.17 -1.60 -4.21
CA ILE A 82 6.06 -2.20 -4.97
C ILE A 82 4.82 -2.35 -4.07
N ALA A 83 4.96 -3.00 -2.93
CA ALA A 83 3.82 -3.26 -2.06
C ALA A 83 3.21 -1.96 -1.51
N SER A 84 4.03 -1.02 -1.04
CA SER A 84 3.56 0.26 -0.50
C SER A 84 2.82 1.11 -1.52
N LEU A 85 3.39 1.27 -2.72
CA LEU A 85 2.81 2.15 -3.73
C LEU A 85 1.56 1.55 -4.40
N LEU A 86 1.40 0.22 -4.35
CA LEU A 86 0.37 -0.47 -5.13
C LEU A 86 -0.70 -1.18 -4.29
N HIS A 87 -0.59 -1.22 -2.93
CA HIS A 87 -1.55 -1.94 -2.08
C HIS A 87 -3.00 -1.51 -2.33
N ASP A 88 -3.19 -0.26 -2.63
CA ASP A 88 -4.49 0.40 -2.81
C ASP A 88 -4.81 0.78 -4.28
N ILE A 89 -4.10 0.20 -5.26
CA ILE A 89 -4.29 0.53 -6.69
C ILE A 89 -5.74 0.32 -7.16
N CYS A 90 -6.50 -0.54 -6.53
CA CYS A 90 -7.91 -0.77 -6.86
C CYS A 90 -8.79 0.47 -6.62
N LYS A 91 -8.35 1.44 -5.83
CA LYS A 91 -9.10 2.66 -5.53
C LYS A 91 -9.25 3.58 -6.76
N VAL A 92 -8.47 3.38 -7.82
CA VAL A 92 -8.62 4.12 -9.09
C VAL A 92 -9.98 3.89 -9.77
N ASN A 93 -10.66 2.79 -9.48
CA ASN A 93 -11.94 2.41 -10.05
C ASN A 93 -13.14 2.68 -9.14
N TYR A 94 -13.03 3.57 -8.18
CA TYR A 94 -14.10 3.91 -7.23
C TYR A 94 -15.36 4.55 -7.85
N LYS A 95 -15.71 4.21 -9.09
CA LYS A 95 -16.95 4.66 -9.72
C LYS A 95 -18.22 3.92 -9.23
N PHE A 96 -18.06 2.78 -8.54
CA PHE A 96 -19.17 1.93 -8.14
C PHE A 96 -19.31 1.87 -6.61
N PRO A 97 -20.35 2.51 -6.03
CA PRO A 97 -20.62 2.50 -4.60
C PRO A 97 -20.78 1.09 -4.00
N GLU A 98 -21.38 0.17 -4.76
CA GLU A 98 -21.60 -1.22 -4.41
C GLU A 98 -20.31 -2.03 -4.28
N GLU A 99 -19.23 -1.60 -4.91
CA GLU A 99 -17.93 -2.25 -4.82
C GLU A 99 -17.09 -1.77 -3.63
N ARG A 100 -17.63 -0.86 -2.82
CA ARG A 100 -17.01 -0.32 -1.61
C ARG A 100 -17.01 -1.29 -0.43
N GLY A 101 -17.09 -2.59 -0.68
CA GLY A 101 -16.92 -3.58 0.36
C GLY A 101 -15.58 -3.37 1.05
N TYR A 102 -15.62 -3.05 2.32
CA TYR A 102 -14.46 -2.80 3.20
C TYR A 102 -13.48 -3.98 3.24
N TYR A 103 -13.94 -5.12 2.78
CA TYR A 103 -13.25 -6.39 2.77
C TYR A 103 -13.02 -6.82 1.32
N GLY A 104 -11.75 -6.91 0.93
CA GLY A 104 -11.37 -7.44 -0.38
C GLY A 104 -10.73 -6.47 -1.35
N HIS A 105 -10.54 -5.19 -0.98
CA HIS A 105 -9.86 -4.26 -1.89
C HIS A 105 -8.38 -4.65 -2.13
N GLY A 106 -7.68 -5.24 -1.16
CA GLY A 106 -6.36 -5.81 -1.39
C GLY A 106 -6.38 -6.95 -2.41
N THR A 107 -7.40 -7.82 -2.39
CA THR A 107 -7.60 -8.84 -3.44
C THR A 107 -7.81 -8.22 -4.81
N LYS A 108 -8.61 -7.14 -4.90
CA LYS A 108 -8.79 -6.39 -6.17
C LYS A 108 -7.49 -5.74 -6.64
N SER A 109 -6.67 -5.21 -5.73
CA SER A 109 -5.35 -4.66 -6.09
C SER A 109 -4.45 -5.71 -6.73
N VAL A 110 -4.38 -6.90 -6.14
CA VAL A 110 -3.64 -8.03 -6.71
C VAL A 110 -4.19 -8.42 -8.09
N GLN A 111 -5.52 -8.55 -8.25
CA GLN A 111 -6.15 -8.87 -9.54
C GLN A 111 -5.82 -7.83 -10.62
N ILE A 112 -5.83 -6.53 -10.28
CA ILE A 112 -5.43 -5.49 -11.23
C ILE A 112 -3.98 -5.67 -11.65
N LEU A 113 -3.08 -5.93 -10.71
CA LEU A 113 -1.66 -6.06 -10.99
C LEU A 113 -1.36 -7.31 -11.82
N GLU A 114 -1.84 -8.48 -11.43
CA GLU A 114 -1.51 -9.75 -12.07
C GLU A 114 -2.40 -10.05 -13.27
N ASP A 115 -3.74 -10.09 -13.08
CA ASP A 115 -4.67 -10.55 -14.12
C ASP A 115 -4.85 -9.51 -15.24
N TYR A 116 -4.96 -8.23 -14.87
CA TYR A 116 -5.22 -7.18 -15.86
C TYR A 116 -3.92 -6.61 -16.45
N LEU A 117 -2.91 -6.32 -15.61
CA LEU A 117 -1.66 -5.72 -16.07
C LEU A 117 -0.59 -6.76 -16.38
N GLY A 118 -0.72 -8.02 -15.97
CA GLY A 118 0.30 -9.05 -16.07
C GLY A 118 1.62 -8.63 -15.39
N PHE A 119 1.51 -7.83 -14.32
CA PHE A 119 2.64 -7.45 -13.49
C PHE A 119 2.86 -8.53 -12.42
N LYS A 120 3.98 -9.23 -12.49
CA LYS A 120 4.26 -10.35 -11.60
C LYS A 120 4.68 -9.85 -10.22
N LEU A 121 3.95 -10.26 -9.20
CA LEU A 121 4.32 -10.07 -7.81
C LEU A 121 5.14 -11.27 -7.30
N THR A 122 6.01 -11.05 -6.32
CA THR A 122 6.53 -12.15 -5.50
C THR A 122 5.42 -12.65 -4.55
N ASP A 123 5.59 -13.85 -4.01
CA ASP A 123 4.62 -14.41 -3.06
C ASP A 123 4.43 -13.51 -1.83
N GLU A 124 5.50 -12.89 -1.33
CA GLU A 124 5.45 -11.95 -0.20
C GLU A 124 4.74 -10.65 -0.57
N GLU A 125 5.04 -10.06 -1.75
CA GLU A 125 4.36 -8.87 -2.25
C GLU A 125 2.86 -9.13 -2.42
N TRP A 126 2.52 -10.29 -2.99
CA TRP A 126 1.14 -10.71 -3.18
C TRP A 126 0.39 -10.78 -1.85
N ARG A 127 0.98 -11.44 -0.83
CA ARG A 127 0.39 -11.53 0.50
C ARG A 127 0.33 -10.17 1.19
N ALA A 128 1.40 -9.38 1.12
CA ALA A 128 1.45 -8.05 1.71
C ALA A 128 0.37 -7.14 1.14
N ILE A 129 0.18 -7.11 -0.18
CA ILE A 129 -0.86 -6.31 -0.84
C ILE A 129 -2.25 -6.87 -0.54
N ARG A 130 -2.45 -8.19 -0.70
CA ARG A 130 -3.76 -8.80 -0.50
C ARG A 130 -4.30 -8.61 0.91
N PHE A 131 -3.46 -8.74 1.90
CA PHE A 131 -3.84 -8.79 3.30
C PHE A 131 -3.49 -7.56 4.13
N HIS A 132 -3.06 -6.45 3.49
CA HIS A 132 -2.62 -5.23 4.20
C HIS A 132 -3.62 -4.72 5.24
N MET A 133 -4.92 -4.95 5.05
CA MET A 133 -5.97 -4.54 6.00
C MET A 133 -5.97 -5.30 7.33
N GLY A 134 -5.27 -6.43 7.46
CA GLY A 134 -5.23 -7.21 8.70
C GLY A 134 -6.59 -7.71 9.19
N SER A 135 -7.55 -7.93 8.30
CA SER A 135 -8.94 -8.18 8.67
C SER A 135 -9.20 -9.60 9.15
N LYS A 136 -9.95 -9.74 10.25
CA LYS A 136 -10.45 -11.03 10.74
C LYS A 136 -11.35 -11.75 9.73
N SER A 137 -11.88 -11.06 8.72
CA SER A 137 -12.68 -11.69 7.66
C SER A 137 -11.89 -12.70 6.82
N TYR A 138 -10.57 -12.57 6.75
CA TYR A 138 -9.69 -13.53 6.09
C TYR A 138 -9.63 -14.92 6.77
N LEU A 139 -10.12 -15.02 7.99
CA LEU A 139 -10.17 -16.28 8.73
C LEU A 139 -11.45 -17.10 8.47
N ARG A 140 -12.34 -16.66 7.57
CA ARG A 140 -13.64 -17.31 7.33
C ARG A 140 -13.56 -18.58 6.48
N ASP A 141 -12.60 -18.68 5.58
CA ASP A 141 -12.31 -19.89 4.82
C ASP A 141 -10.87 -20.35 5.07
N GLU A 142 -10.66 -21.68 5.04
CA GLU A 142 -9.40 -22.26 5.49
C GLU A 142 -8.23 -21.93 4.56
N GLU A 143 -8.47 -21.84 3.25
CA GLU A 143 -7.41 -21.53 2.28
C GLU A 143 -6.92 -20.11 2.46
N THR A 144 -7.83 -19.13 2.49
CA THR A 144 -7.50 -17.72 2.75
C THR A 144 -6.86 -17.55 4.12
N ALA A 145 -7.37 -18.25 5.15
CA ALA A 145 -6.82 -18.18 6.50
C ALA A 145 -5.37 -18.71 6.56
N LYS A 146 -5.05 -19.76 5.82
CA LYS A 146 -3.68 -20.30 5.72
C LYS A 146 -2.72 -19.27 5.11
N GLU A 147 -3.10 -18.65 3.98
CA GLU A 147 -2.26 -17.63 3.35
C GLU A 147 -2.15 -16.35 4.22
N PHE A 148 -3.22 -15.98 4.91
CA PHE A 148 -3.18 -14.84 5.83
C PHE A 148 -2.26 -15.10 7.05
N ARG A 149 -2.24 -16.31 7.60
CA ARG A 149 -1.30 -16.68 8.69
C ARG A 149 0.15 -16.61 8.19
N LYS A 150 0.43 -17.09 6.97
CA LYS A 150 1.78 -16.92 6.37
C LYS A 150 2.17 -15.45 6.26
N ALA A 151 1.26 -14.61 5.77
CA ALA A 151 1.51 -13.16 5.69
C ALA A 151 1.90 -12.59 7.06
N GLN A 152 1.22 -12.98 8.14
CA GLN A 152 1.48 -12.49 9.50
C GLN A 152 2.89 -12.83 10.02
N ASP A 153 3.51 -13.89 9.49
CA ASP A 153 4.88 -14.30 9.82
C ASP A 153 5.92 -13.58 8.93
N GLU A 154 5.50 -12.81 7.91
CA GLU A 154 6.39 -12.13 6.97
C GLU A 154 6.66 -10.69 7.37
N GLU A 155 7.94 -10.28 7.29
CA GLU A 155 8.38 -8.92 7.60
C GLU A 155 7.71 -7.89 6.67
N LEU A 156 7.63 -8.19 5.37
CA LEU A 156 7.03 -7.27 4.39
C LEU A 156 5.56 -6.99 4.72
N TRP A 157 4.76 -7.99 5.05
CA TRP A 157 3.36 -7.79 5.43
C TRP A 157 3.23 -6.93 6.69
N ASN A 158 4.01 -7.23 7.73
CA ASN A 158 4.00 -6.48 8.98
C ASN A 158 4.34 -5.01 8.74
N LEU A 159 5.35 -4.77 7.91
CA LEU A 159 5.83 -3.44 7.57
C LEU A 159 4.76 -2.65 6.80
N ILE A 160 4.15 -3.24 5.76
CA ILE A 160 3.12 -2.58 4.95
C ILE A 160 1.86 -2.32 5.78
N HIS A 161 1.36 -3.32 6.52
CA HIS A 161 0.18 -3.18 7.38
C HIS A 161 0.36 -2.08 8.43
N THR A 162 1.52 -2.07 9.12
CA THR A 162 1.83 -1.06 10.13
C THR A 162 1.94 0.34 9.53
N SER A 163 2.64 0.46 8.40
CA SER A 163 2.83 1.74 7.72
C SER A 163 1.52 2.32 7.17
N ASP A 164 0.63 1.46 6.64
CA ASP A 164 -0.72 1.83 6.21
C ASP A 164 -1.53 2.39 7.39
N CYS A 165 -1.58 1.68 8.52
CA CYS A 165 -2.24 2.13 9.73
C CYS A 165 -1.68 3.47 10.24
N LEU A 166 -0.34 3.65 10.24
CA LEU A 166 0.31 4.89 10.67
C LEU A 166 -0.05 6.07 9.76
N SER A 167 -0.06 5.86 8.45
CA SER A 167 -0.39 6.90 7.47
C SER A 167 -1.86 7.35 7.55
N CYS A 168 -2.75 6.46 7.96
CA CYS A 168 -4.17 6.77 8.19
C CYS A 168 -4.43 7.57 9.46
N GLY A 169 -3.47 7.66 10.37
CA GLY A 169 -3.66 8.23 11.70
C GLY A 169 -4.53 7.36 12.63
N ASP A 170 -4.92 6.19 12.18
CA ASP A 170 -5.81 5.24 12.88
C ASP A 170 -5.05 4.31 13.85
N TYR A 171 -3.74 4.49 13.97
CA TYR A 171 -2.93 3.68 14.87
C TYR A 171 -3.35 3.94 16.31
N PRO A 172 -3.80 2.94 17.08
CA PRO A 172 -4.19 3.13 18.45
C PRO A 172 -3.07 3.83 19.25
N LYS A 173 -3.42 4.82 20.09
CA LYS A 173 -2.42 5.58 20.86
C LYS A 173 -1.48 4.68 21.69
N PHE A 174 -1.99 3.53 22.13
CA PHE A 174 -1.18 2.58 22.90
C PHE A 174 -0.13 1.87 22.04
N MET A 175 -0.44 1.59 20.76
CA MET A 175 0.52 0.97 19.84
C MET A 175 1.67 1.93 19.48
N ARG A 176 1.38 3.24 19.34
CA ARG A 176 2.43 4.26 19.19
C ARG A 176 3.39 4.29 20.39
N SER A 177 2.88 4.11 21.61
CA SER A 177 3.71 4.03 22.80
C SER A 177 4.50 2.73 22.88
N THR A 178 3.93 1.63 22.39
CA THR A 178 4.58 0.30 22.38
C THR A 178 5.68 0.24 21.32
N VAL A 179 5.43 0.74 20.10
CA VAL A 179 6.46 0.81 19.04
C VAL A 179 7.61 1.72 19.47
N LYS A 180 7.34 2.93 20.00
CA LYS A 180 8.37 3.80 20.58
C LYS A 180 9.09 3.16 21.75
N GLY A 181 8.38 2.41 22.61
CA GLY A 181 8.97 1.68 23.73
C GLY A 181 9.88 0.55 23.26
N ILE A 182 9.50 -0.19 22.23
CA ILE A 182 10.31 -1.26 21.62
C ILE A 182 11.56 -0.67 20.96
N ILE A 183 11.43 0.40 20.16
CA ILE A 183 12.55 1.09 19.50
C ILE A 183 13.52 1.64 20.58
N SER A 184 13.01 2.28 21.63
CA SER A 184 13.83 2.79 22.74
C SER A 184 14.49 1.66 23.55
N ALA A 185 13.84 0.49 23.70
CA ALA A 185 14.39 -0.65 24.42
C ALA A 185 15.46 -1.41 23.61
N LEU A 186 15.40 -1.32 22.28
CA LEU A 186 16.38 -1.93 21.37
C LEU A 186 17.59 -1.03 21.08
N ASN A 187 17.64 0.19 21.65
CA ASN A 187 18.70 1.17 21.39
C ASN A 187 18.96 1.43 19.89
N LEU A 188 17.90 1.42 19.08
CA LEU A 188 17.93 1.74 17.66
C LEU A 188 17.50 3.16 17.39
#